data_5bace2497d2dbb84cc478faefe3c4492
#
_entry.id   5bace2497d2dbb84cc478faefe3c4492
#
_cell.length_a   1.000
_cell.length_b   1.000
_cell.length_c   1.000
_cell.angle_alpha   90.00
_cell.angle_beta   90.00
_cell.angle_gamma   90.00
#
_symmetry.space_group_name_H-M   'P 1'
#
loop_
_entity.id
_entity.type
_entity.pdbx_description
1 polymer ?
#
loop_
_entity_poly.entity_id
_entity_poly.type
_entity_poly.pdbx_seq_one_letter_code
_entity_poly.pdbx_strand_id
1 'polypeptide(L)'
;MSDEYQIHVPPSFYALYTDARQRLTVPLAELRERSELCEDLAQHLSERASAQHFGTGASHASVLGDCLRGLQAGPVVTPDEAVWVVHRLAELLGWPFLEPEGPTNGD
;
A
#
# COMPACT_ATOMS: atom_id res chain seq x y z
N MET A 1 24.60 11.59 -12.99
CA MET A 1 24.65 11.30 -12.60
C MET A 1 23.92 10.75 -11.84
N SER A 2 23.83 10.80 -11.35
CA SER A 2 23.24 10.14 -10.40
C SER A 2 21.84 9.90 -10.46
N ASP A 3 21.15 10.47 -11.32
CA ASP A 3 19.74 10.22 -11.38
C ASP A 3 19.42 8.79 -11.64
N GLU A 4 20.25 8.13 -12.37
CA GLU A 4 19.92 6.75 -12.65
C GLU A 4 19.99 5.91 -11.42
N TYR A 5 20.58 6.40 -10.36
CA TYR A 5 20.59 5.67 -9.12
C TYR A 5 19.45 6.02 -8.23
N GLN A 6 18.63 6.97 -8.64
CA GLN A 6 17.52 7.29 -7.81
C GLN A 6 16.50 6.24 -8.00
N ILE A 7 16.16 5.63 -6.91
CA ILE A 7 15.15 4.63 -6.92
C ILE A 7 13.92 5.32 -6.51
N HIS A 8 12.95 5.37 -7.37
CA HIS A 8 11.72 6.03 -7.02
C HIS A 8 10.87 5.13 -6.17
N VAL A 9 11.48 4.59 -5.13
CA VAL A 9 10.81 3.73 -4.17
C VAL A 9 10.59 4.55 -2.92
N PRO A 10 9.35 4.77 -2.52
CA PRO A 10 9.11 5.52 -1.30
C PRO A 10 9.78 4.87 -0.11
N PRO A 11 10.27 5.66 0.83
CA PRO A 11 10.92 5.08 2.01
C PRO A 11 10.03 4.10 2.76
N SER A 12 8.73 4.34 2.79
CA SER A 12 7.82 3.43 3.47
C SER A 12 7.77 2.07 2.80
N PHE A 13 7.88 2.03 1.46
CA PHE A 13 7.91 0.76 0.76
C PHE A 13 9.25 0.07 0.93
N TYR A 14 10.32 0.85 0.83
CA TYR A 14 11.66 0.32 1.03
C TYR A 14 11.76 -0.37 2.38
N ALA A 15 11.13 0.19 3.40
CA ALA A 15 11.19 -0.37 4.74
C ALA A 15 10.59 -1.77 4.82
N LEU A 16 9.68 -2.13 3.92
CA LEU A 16 9.10 -3.47 3.92
C LEU A 16 10.12 -4.55 3.57
N TYR A 17 11.21 -4.15 2.95
CA TYR A 17 12.19 -5.09 2.41
C TYR A 17 13.56 -4.89 3.02
N THR A 18 13.62 -4.38 4.24
CA THR A 18 14.88 -4.27 4.96
C THR A 18 14.82 -5.11 6.21
N ASP A 19 16.00 -5.57 6.63
CA ASP A 19 16.09 -6.34 7.87
C ASP A 19 16.39 -5.42 9.04
N ALA A 20 16.67 -6.01 10.20
CA ALA A 20 16.92 -5.24 11.42
C ALA A 20 18.15 -4.34 11.28
N ARG A 21 19.04 -4.66 10.34
CA ARG A 21 20.23 -3.86 10.12
C ARG A 21 20.05 -2.88 8.98
N GLN A 22 18.84 -2.68 8.52
CA GLN A 22 18.53 -1.75 7.44
C GLN A 22 19.10 -2.18 6.10
N ARG A 23 19.36 -3.46 5.93
CA ARG A 23 19.84 -3.99 4.67
C ARG A 23 18.69 -4.59 3.89
N LEU A 24 18.74 -4.44 2.56
CA LEU A 24 17.71 -5.02 1.71
C LEU A 24 17.70 -6.52 1.81
N THR A 25 16.50 -7.09 1.81
CA THR A 25 16.31 -8.52 1.84
C THR A 25 16.08 -9.12 0.46
N VAL A 26 15.97 -8.27 -0.58
CA VAL A 26 15.78 -8.72 -1.96
C VAL A 26 16.67 -7.89 -2.86
N PRO A 27 16.95 -8.35 -4.09
CA PRO A 27 17.70 -7.52 -5.02
C PRO A 27 16.98 -6.23 -5.33
N LEU A 28 17.75 -5.19 -5.60
CA LEU A 28 17.20 -3.88 -5.84
C LEU A 28 16.21 -3.88 -7.01
N ALA A 29 16.51 -4.63 -8.06
CA ALA A 29 15.63 -4.70 -9.20
C ALA A 29 14.27 -5.27 -8.80
N GLU A 30 14.27 -6.28 -7.95
CA GLU A 30 13.02 -6.85 -7.48
C GLU A 30 12.25 -5.86 -6.63
N LEU A 31 12.94 -5.13 -5.77
CA LEU A 31 12.30 -4.11 -4.95
C LEU A 31 11.60 -3.08 -5.82
N ARG A 32 12.27 -2.64 -6.88
CA ARG A 32 11.67 -1.67 -7.78
C ARG A 32 10.45 -2.21 -8.49
N GLU A 33 10.52 -3.46 -8.94
CA GLU A 33 9.37 -4.08 -9.60
C GLU A 33 8.19 -4.18 -8.66
N ARG A 34 8.45 -4.58 -7.40
CA ARG A 34 7.37 -4.69 -6.44
C ARG A 34 6.77 -3.32 -6.11
N SER A 35 7.63 -2.30 -6.02
CA SER A 35 7.16 -0.96 -5.74
C SER A 35 6.28 -0.44 -6.87
N GLU A 36 6.69 -0.68 -8.11
CA GLU A 36 5.90 -0.24 -9.25
C GLU A 36 4.57 -0.97 -9.31
N LEU A 37 4.58 -2.26 -9.04
CA LEU A 37 3.34 -3.02 -9.02
C LEU A 37 2.38 -2.46 -7.97
N CYS A 38 2.89 -2.21 -6.78
CA CYS A 38 2.03 -1.75 -5.70
C CYS A 38 1.50 -0.34 -5.95
N GLU A 39 2.33 0.51 -6.55
CA GLU A 39 1.85 1.85 -6.92
C GLU A 39 0.78 1.76 -7.99
N ASP A 40 0.99 0.90 -8.99
CA ASP A 40 -0.01 0.73 -10.04
C ASP A 40 -1.32 0.21 -9.46
N LEU A 41 -1.24 -0.73 -8.52
CA LEU A 41 -2.45 -1.23 -7.88
C LEU A 41 -3.19 -0.11 -7.14
N ALA A 42 -2.46 0.73 -6.43
CA ALA A 42 -3.10 1.82 -5.70
C ALA A 42 -3.79 2.78 -6.68
N GLN A 43 -3.12 3.12 -7.77
CA GLN A 43 -3.70 3.99 -8.77
C GLN A 43 -4.95 3.38 -9.38
N HIS A 44 -4.86 2.10 -9.72
CA HIS A 44 -5.98 1.41 -10.33
C HIS A 44 -7.16 1.31 -9.37
N LEU A 45 -6.88 1.01 -8.11
CA LEU A 45 -7.94 0.85 -7.14
C LEU A 45 -8.59 2.18 -6.76
N SER A 46 -7.92 3.30 -7.00
CA SER A 46 -8.47 4.59 -6.59
C SER A 46 -9.79 4.87 -7.28
N GLU A 47 -9.92 4.54 -8.56
CA GLU A 47 -11.17 4.76 -9.25
C GLU A 47 -12.27 3.86 -8.73
N ARG A 48 -11.93 2.59 -8.47
CA ARG A 48 -12.93 1.66 -7.98
C ARG A 48 -13.38 2.03 -6.57
N ALA A 49 -12.44 2.43 -5.72
CA ALA A 49 -12.78 2.80 -4.35
C ALA A 49 -13.67 4.03 -4.34
N SER A 50 -13.33 5.01 -5.16
CA SER A 50 -14.14 6.21 -5.25
C SER A 50 -15.54 5.89 -5.73
N ALA A 51 -15.65 5.06 -6.76
CA ALA A 51 -16.96 4.68 -7.29
C ALA A 51 -17.78 3.93 -6.26
N GLN A 52 -17.14 3.05 -5.51
CA GLN A 52 -17.84 2.29 -4.48
C GLN A 52 -18.36 3.22 -3.37
N HIS A 53 -17.52 4.16 -2.97
CA HIS A 53 -17.92 5.10 -1.92
C HIS A 53 -19.13 5.92 -2.37
N PHE A 54 -19.06 6.48 -3.57
CA PHE A 54 -20.14 7.33 -4.05
C PHE A 54 -21.36 6.52 -4.46
N GLY A 55 -21.17 5.32 -4.95
CA GLY A 55 -22.28 4.51 -5.44
C GLY A 55 -23.06 3.82 -4.34
N THR A 56 -22.40 3.45 -3.25
CA THR A 56 -23.08 2.68 -2.21
C THR A 56 -23.22 3.46 -0.91
N GLY A 57 -22.53 4.58 -0.78
CA GLY A 57 -22.55 5.31 0.47
C GLY A 57 -21.70 4.69 1.56
N ALA A 58 -20.91 3.68 1.24
CA ALA A 58 -20.04 3.06 2.22
C ALA A 58 -19.02 4.08 2.75
N SER A 59 -18.65 3.93 4.02
CA SER A 59 -17.70 4.86 4.60
C SER A 59 -16.31 4.66 4.01
N HIS A 60 -15.46 5.68 4.12
CA HIS A 60 -14.07 5.55 3.66
C HIS A 60 -13.41 4.34 4.31
N ALA A 61 -13.59 4.18 5.61
CA ALA A 61 -12.96 3.06 6.32
C ALA A 61 -13.46 1.71 5.81
N SER A 62 -14.74 1.63 5.50
CA SER A 62 -15.31 0.38 5.00
C SER A 62 -14.73 0.03 3.64
N VAL A 63 -14.65 1.01 2.75
CA VAL A 63 -14.11 0.78 1.41
C VAL A 63 -12.63 0.38 1.48
N LEU A 64 -11.87 1.10 2.30
CA LEU A 64 -10.43 0.78 2.43
C LEU A 64 -10.23 -0.58 3.08
N GLY A 65 -11.06 -0.90 4.05
CA GLY A 65 -10.97 -2.22 4.70
C GLY A 65 -11.28 -3.35 3.73
N ASP A 66 -12.27 -3.16 2.87
CA ASP A 66 -12.59 -4.16 1.86
C ASP A 66 -11.42 -4.34 0.89
N CYS A 67 -10.80 -3.24 0.46
CA CYS A 67 -9.64 -3.33 -0.41
C CYS A 67 -8.51 -4.10 0.26
N LEU A 68 -8.26 -3.81 1.53
CA LEU A 68 -7.19 -4.48 2.25
C LEU A 68 -7.45 -5.98 2.33
N ARG A 69 -8.66 -6.36 2.71
CA ARG A 69 -8.98 -7.78 2.82
C ARG A 69 -8.84 -8.49 1.49
N GLY A 70 -9.29 -7.84 0.41
CA GLY A 70 -9.17 -8.44 -0.91
C GLY A 70 -7.72 -8.64 -1.32
N LEU A 71 -6.88 -7.65 -1.06
CA LEU A 71 -5.48 -7.77 -1.41
C LEU A 71 -4.78 -8.83 -0.58
N GLN A 72 -5.11 -8.90 0.70
CA GLN A 72 -4.45 -9.88 1.58
C GLN A 72 -4.90 -11.31 1.27
N ALA A 73 -6.10 -11.46 0.75
CA ALA A 73 -6.60 -12.79 0.41
C ALA A 73 -6.03 -13.31 -0.91
N GLY A 74 -5.55 -12.43 -1.77
CA GLY A 74 -5.04 -12.83 -3.06
C GLY A 74 -3.55 -13.08 -3.05
N PRO A 75 -3.02 -13.60 -4.16
CA PRO A 75 -1.61 -13.95 -4.23
C PRO A 75 -0.72 -12.86 -4.84
N VAL A 76 -1.28 -11.74 -5.25
CA VAL A 76 -0.52 -10.76 -6.03
C VAL A 76 0.46 -10.00 -5.16
N VAL A 77 0.07 -9.67 -3.93
CA VAL A 77 0.92 -8.91 -3.02
C VAL A 77 0.99 -9.64 -1.69
N THR A 78 2.06 -9.36 -0.97
CA THR A 78 2.18 -9.89 0.40
C THR A 78 1.25 -9.11 1.32
N PRO A 79 0.97 -9.65 2.51
CA PRO A 79 0.15 -8.89 3.46
C PRO A 79 0.70 -7.52 3.80
N ASP A 80 2.02 -7.40 3.94
CA ASP A 80 2.62 -6.09 4.22
C ASP A 80 2.50 -5.16 3.03
N GLU A 81 2.68 -5.69 1.83
CA GLU A 81 2.48 -4.87 0.63
C GLU A 81 1.03 -4.42 0.51
N ALA A 82 0.10 -5.28 0.90
CA ALA A 82 -1.32 -4.92 0.85
C ALA A 82 -1.60 -3.72 1.73
N VAL A 83 -1.04 -3.70 2.93
CA VAL A 83 -1.20 -2.56 3.82
C VAL A 83 -0.63 -1.30 3.18
N TRP A 84 0.55 -1.42 2.58
CA TRP A 84 1.16 -0.28 1.92
C TRP A 84 0.28 0.25 0.78
N VAL A 85 -0.27 -0.67 -0.03
CA VAL A 85 -1.12 -0.27 -1.16
C VAL A 85 -2.33 0.50 -0.66
N VAL A 86 -2.96 0.03 0.43
CA VAL A 86 -4.17 0.70 0.92
C VAL A 86 -3.83 2.05 1.53
N HIS A 87 -2.69 2.17 2.21
CA HIS A 87 -2.25 3.49 2.68
C HIS A 87 -2.03 4.44 1.51
N ARG A 88 -1.38 3.95 0.46
CA ARG A 88 -1.15 4.80 -0.70
C ARG A 88 -2.46 5.16 -1.38
N LEU A 89 -3.38 4.20 -1.46
CA LEU A 89 -4.69 4.44 -2.01
C LEU A 89 -5.41 5.56 -1.25
N ALA A 90 -5.35 5.50 0.08
CA ALA A 90 -5.97 6.52 0.90
C ALA A 90 -5.35 7.89 0.63
N GLU A 91 -4.02 7.94 0.48
CA GLU A 91 -3.37 9.19 0.14
C GLU A 91 -3.85 9.75 -1.19
N LEU A 92 -3.96 8.88 -2.18
CA LEU A 92 -4.40 9.31 -3.51
C LEU A 92 -5.81 9.88 -3.47
N LEU A 93 -6.65 9.33 -2.62
CA LEU A 93 -8.03 9.75 -2.51
C LEU A 93 -8.23 10.87 -1.49
N GLY A 94 -7.23 11.15 -0.69
CA GLY A 94 -7.38 12.14 0.37
C GLY A 94 -8.24 11.64 1.53
N TRP A 95 -8.31 10.35 1.72
CA TRP A 95 -9.12 9.73 2.77
C TRP A 95 -8.25 9.36 3.95
N PRO A 96 -8.79 9.48 5.17
CA PRO A 96 -8.05 8.97 6.33
C PRO A 96 -8.06 7.45 6.33
N PHE A 97 -6.97 6.86 6.79
CA PHE A 97 -6.91 5.41 6.90
C PHE A 97 -6.22 5.05 8.20
N LEU A 98 -6.93 4.34 9.06
CA LEU A 98 -6.39 3.85 10.31
C LEU A 98 -6.20 2.36 10.18
N GLU A 99 -5.05 1.88 10.59
CA GLU A 99 -4.76 0.48 10.48
C GLU A 99 -5.66 -0.30 11.39
N PRO A 100 -6.16 -1.43 10.90
CA PRO A 100 -7.17 -2.15 11.64
C PRO A 100 -6.68 -2.71 12.95
N GLU A 101 -5.41 -2.93 13.10
CA GLU A 101 -5.03 -3.53 14.28
C GLU A 101 -5.02 -2.62 15.38
N GLY A 102 -5.01 -1.63 15.25
CA GLY A 102 -4.94 -0.87 16.31
C GLY A 102 -5.36 -1.33 17.53
N PRO A 103 -5.55 -1.66 17.97
CA PRO A 103 -6.09 -1.82 19.09
C PRO A 103 -5.37 -1.28 20.18
N THR A 104 -4.99 -1.09 20.10
CA THR A 104 -4.65 -0.85 20.80
C THR A 104 -4.58 -0.05 21.30
N ASN A 105 -4.59 0.27 21.28
CA ASN A 105 -4.60 0.96 21.68
C ASN A 105 -4.96 1.40 22.35
N GLY A 106 -4.91 1.16 22.50
CA GLY A 106 -5.27 1.61 23.07
C GLY A 106 -5.25 1.97 23.58
N ASP A 107 -5.16 2.02 23.49
CA ASP A 107 -5.26 2.41 23.85
C ASP A 107 -5.37 2.62 24.22
#